data_c297b91087b3e25ca756c4bc97ca5b7e
#
_entry.id   c297b91087b3e25ca756c4bc97ca5b7e
#
_cell.length_a   1.000
_cell.length_b   1.000
_cell.length_c   1.000
_cell.angle_alpha   90.00
_cell.angle_beta   90.00
_cell.angle_gamma   90.00
#
_symmetry.space_group_name_H-M   'P 1'
#
loop_
_entity.id
_entity.type
_entity.pdbx_description
1 polymer ?
#
loop_
_entity_poly.entity_id
_entity_poly.type
_entity_poly.pdbx_seq_one_letter_code
_entity_poly.pdbx_strand_id
1 'polypeptide(L)'
;KGVKLDNLIQIAHNVEIGENTVIAAQTGLSGSIKVGRQVMIGGQVGSVGHIQIADNTKIGAKAGITKSLKEPNKTYSGFPAVEFSADMRNQANIRKLPELEKRVAELEKQLSELLNKGIKP
;
A
#
# COMPACT_ATOMS: atom_id res chain seq x y z
N LYS A 1 -7.03 -0.51 25.77
CA LYS A 1 -8.19 0.31 26.17
C LYS A 1 -8.69 1.11 24.97
N GLY A 2 -10.00 1.16 24.76
CA GLY A 2 -10.59 1.94 23.67
C GLY A 2 -10.47 1.33 22.28
N VAL A 3 -9.97 0.10 22.15
CA VAL A 3 -9.87 -0.58 20.86
C VAL A 3 -11.27 -0.95 20.36
N LYS A 4 -11.53 -0.71 19.08
CA LYS A 4 -12.79 -1.07 18.42
C LYS A 4 -12.52 -1.99 17.24
N LEU A 5 -13.08 -3.18 17.30
CA LEU A 5 -12.97 -4.18 16.23
C LEU A 5 -14.37 -4.43 15.66
N ASP A 6 -14.51 -4.27 14.35
CA ASP A 6 -15.76 -4.56 13.65
C ASP A 6 -15.90 -6.07 13.41
N ASN A 7 -16.83 -6.47 12.55
CA ASN A 7 -17.18 -7.87 12.33
C ASN A 7 -16.14 -8.62 11.49
N LEU A 8 -16.05 -9.93 11.74
CA LEU A 8 -15.25 -10.85 10.92
C LEU A 8 -13.77 -10.48 10.86
N ILE A 9 -13.24 -9.97 11.95
CA ILE A 9 -11.81 -9.65 12.03
C ILE A 9 -11.06 -10.86 12.61
N GLN A 10 -9.94 -11.20 11.96
CA GLN A 10 -9.04 -12.25 12.44
C GLN A 10 -7.81 -11.62 13.07
N ILE A 11 -7.61 -11.88 14.34
CA ILE A 11 -6.41 -11.48 15.07
C ILE A 11 -5.64 -12.76 15.39
N ALA A 12 -4.48 -12.93 14.80
CA ALA A 12 -3.66 -14.11 15.00
C ALA A 12 -2.92 -14.06 16.35
N HIS A 13 -2.11 -15.04 16.63
CA HIS A 13 -1.39 -15.15 17.89
C HIS A 13 -0.41 -13.99 18.12
N ASN A 14 -0.22 -13.61 19.36
CA ASN A 14 0.78 -12.60 19.79
C ASN A 14 0.65 -11.24 19.12
N VAL A 15 -0.56 -10.86 18.69
CA VAL A 15 -0.82 -9.52 18.15
C VAL A 15 -1.06 -8.56 19.32
N GLU A 16 -0.39 -7.42 19.31
CA GLU A 16 -0.58 -6.34 20.26
C GLU A 16 -1.26 -5.16 19.57
N ILE A 17 -2.32 -4.63 20.15
CA ILE A 17 -3.07 -3.51 19.58
C ILE A 17 -3.08 -2.37 20.61
N GLY A 18 -2.54 -1.23 20.20
CA GLY A 18 -2.46 -0.05 21.07
C GLY A 18 -3.81 0.61 21.31
N GLU A 19 -3.84 1.54 22.25
CA GLU A 19 -5.06 2.20 22.68
C GLU A 19 -5.74 2.96 21.55
N ASN A 20 -7.07 2.95 21.57
CA ASN A 20 -7.93 3.70 20.67
C ASN A 20 -7.74 3.37 19.18
N THR A 21 -7.17 2.21 18.87
CA THR A 21 -7.07 1.73 17.50
C THR A 21 -8.42 1.19 17.04
N VAL A 22 -8.79 1.47 15.80
CA VAL A 22 -10.05 1.05 15.18
C VAL A 22 -9.75 0.22 13.96
N ILE A 23 -10.36 -0.96 13.87
CA ILE A 23 -10.17 -1.88 12.75
C ILE A 23 -11.54 -2.21 12.15
N ALA A 24 -11.71 -1.92 10.87
CA ALA A 24 -12.96 -2.19 10.17
C ALA A 24 -13.07 -3.65 9.73
N ALA A 25 -14.24 -4.02 9.26
CA ALA A 25 -14.64 -5.42 9.04
C ALA A 25 -13.74 -6.19 8.07
N GLN A 26 -13.63 -7.48 8.32
CA GLN A 26 -12.95 -8.45 7.45
C GLN A 26 -11.44 -8.22 7.31
N THR A 27 -10.83 -7.51 8.25
CA THR A 27 -9.38 -7.35 8.29
C THR A 27 -8.73 -8.53 8.98
N GLY A 28 -7.61 -8.99 8.44
CA GLY A 28 -6.82 -10.06 9.05
C GLY A 28 -5.41 -9.59 9.39
N LEU A 29 -5.04 -9.74 10.67
CA LEU A 29 -3.70 -9.44 11.15
C LEU A 29 -2.97 -10.75 11.43
N SER A 30 -1.86 -10.98 10.73
CA SER A 30 -1.03 -12.17 10.93
C SER A 30 -0.31 -12.12 12.28
N GLY A 31 0.35 -13.22 12.64
CA GLY A 31 0.95 -13.35 13.97
C GLY A 31 2.04 -12.36 14.30
N SER A 32 2.14 -12.03 15.56
CA SER A 32 3.23 -11.22 16.14
C SER A 32 3.36 -9.81 15.58
N ILE A 33 2.23 -9.19 15.23
CA ILE A 33 2.18 -7.80 14.78
C ILE A 33 2.02 -6.89 15.99
N LYS A 34 2.72 -5.77 15.97
CA LYS A 34 2.53 -4.71 16.95
C LYS A 34 1.86 -3.51 16.29
N VAL A 35 0.61 -3.28 16.60
CA VAL A 35 -0.15 -2.12 16.13
C VAL A 35 -0.07 -1.02 17.18
N GLY A 36 0.28 0.16 16.76
CA GLY A 36 0.40 1.31 17.66
C GLY A 36 -0.93 1.84 18.15
N ARG A 37 -0.89 3.03 18.73
CA ARG A 37 -2.05 3.73 19.28
C ARG A 37 -2.74 4.55 18.21
N GLN A 38 -4.04 4.72 18.32
CA GLN A 38 -4.84 5.57 17.43
C GLN A 38 -4.64 5.25 15.94
N VAL A 39 -4.43 3.97 15.63
CA VAL A 39 -4.34 3.49 14.26
C VAL A 39 -5.75 3.25 13.71
N MET A 40 -5.96 3.58 12.45
CA MET A 40 -7.23 3.33 11.77
C MET A 40 -6.97 2.39 10.59
N ILE A 41 -7.55 1.21 10.66
CA ILE A 41 -7.40 0.21 9.59
C ILE A 41 -8.74 0.02 8.90
N GLY A 42 -8.77 0.28 7.59
CA GLY A 42 -9.95 0.10 6.75
C GLY A 42 -10.36 -1.37 6.62
N GLY A 43 -11.49 -1.62 5.96
CA GLY A 43 -12.00 -2.97 5.77
C GLY A 43 -11.18 -3.80 4.80
N GLN A 44 -11.19 -5.11 5.01
CA GLN A 44 -10.55 -6.09 4.13
C GLN A 44 -9.06 -5.85 3.93
N VAL A 45 -8.39 -5.35 4.96
CA VAL A 45 -6.94 -5.20 4.98
C VAL A 45 -6.29 -6.51 5.41
N GLY A 46 -5.20 -6.87 4.77
CA GLY A 46 -4.39 -8.01 5.17
C GLY A 46 -2.96 -7.57 5.49
N SER A 47 -2.30 -8.29 6.37
CA SER A 47 -0.91 -7.99 6.70
C SER A 47 -0.08 -9.24 6.83
N VAL A 48 1.20 -9.12 6.49
CA VAL A 48 2.19 -10.16 6.84
C VAL A 48 2.48 -10.11 8.34
N GLY A 49 3.04 -11.17 8.88
CA GLY A 49 3.39 -11.25 10.30
C GLY A 49 4.68 -10.53 10.67
N HIS A 50 4.91 -10.41 11.98
CA HIS A 50 6.15 -9.90 12.56
C HIS A 50 6.53 -8.48 12.14
N ILE A 51 5.54 -7.62 11.96
CA ILE A 51 5.75 -6.22 11.58
C ILE A 51 5.24 -5.28 12.66
N GLN A 52 5.60 -4.02 12.53
CA GLN A 52 5.13 -2.94 13.38
C GLN A 52 4.37 -1.91 12.56
N ILE A 53 3.30 -1.38 13.15
CA ILE A 53 2.54 -0.28 12.58
C ILE A 53 2.60 0.86 13.57
N ALA A 54 3.20 1.98 13.17
CA ALA A 54 3.43 3.13 14.03
C ALA A 54 2.12 3.79 14.48
N ASP A 55 2.22 4.59 15.54
CA ASP A 55 1.08 5.32 16.08
C ASP A 55 0.45 6.25 15.04
N ASN A 56 -0.86 6.43 15.15
CA ASN A 56 -1.62 7.35 14.33
C ASN A 56 -1.48 7.10 12.82
N THR A 57 -1.30 5.85 12.43
CA THR A 57 -1.25 5.42 11.02
C THR A 57 -2.67 5.18 10.53
N LYS A 58 -2.96 5.57 9.30
CA LYS A 58 -4.23 5.28 8.63
C LYS A 58 -3.98 4.37 7.45
N ILE A 59 -4.78 3.32 7.33
CA ILE A 59 -4.63 2.33 6.28
C ILE A 59 -5.95 2.21 5.53
N GLY A 60 -5.92 2.48 4.24
CA GLY A 60 -7.11 2.42 3.39
C GLY A 60 -7.65 1.02 3.23
N ALA A 61 -8.92 0.91 2.87
CA ALA A 61 -9.58 -0.38 2.66
C ALA A 61 -8.87 -1.19 1.56
N LYS A 62 -8.84 -2.50 1.75
CA LYS A 62 -8.24 -3.46 0.83
C LYS A 62 -6.74 -3.33 0.65
N ALA A 63 -6.07 -2.59 1.50
CA ALA A 63 -4.62 -2.49 1.44
C ALA A 63 -3.95 -3.81 1.84
N GLY A 64 -2.80 -4.08 1.28
CA GLY A 64 -1.96 -5.21 1.66
C GLY A 64 -0.66 -4.72 2.30
N ILE A 65 -0.49 -4.97 3.59
CA ILE A 65 0.67 -4.51 4.33
C ILE A 65 1.76 -5.58 4.27
N THR A 66 2.83 -5.30 3.56
CA THR A 66 3.89 -6.26 3.28
C THR A 66 5.17 -6.01 4.07
N LYS A 67 5.25 -4.91 4.80
CA LYS A 67 6.41 -4.57 5.62
C LYS A 67 5.99 -3.64 6.76
N SER A 68 6.88 -3.46 7.73
CA SER A 68 6.63 -2.54 8.83
C SER A 68 6.41 -1.11 8.35
N LEU A 69 5.47 -0.42 8.99
CA LEU A 69 5.17 0.98 8.77
C LEU A 69 5.66 1.73 10.00
N LYS A 70 6.92 2.17 9.99
CA LYS A 70 7.60 2.65 11.19
C LYS A 70 7.41 4.15 11.46
N GLU A 71 6.97 4.92 10.47
CA GLU A 71 6.77 6.36 10.62
C GLU A 71 5.35 6.66 11.07
N PRO A 72 5.16 7.36 12.18
CA PRO A 72 3.82 7.74 12.65
C PRO A 72 3.19 8.80 11.76
N ASN A 73 1.89 8.99 11.91
CA ASN A 73 1.11 10.04 11.26
C ASN A 73 1.07 9.95 9.73
N LYS A 74 1.22 8.75 9.17
CA LYS A 74 1.18 8.52 7.73
C LYS A 74 -0.10 7.79 7.33
N THR A 75 -0.49 7.96 6.08
CA THR A 75 -1.63 7.26 5.46
C THR A 75 -1.12 6.39 4.32
N TYR A 76 -1.56 5.13 4.32
CA TYR A 76 -1.14 4.13 3.35
C TYR A 76 -2.33 3.51 2.65
N SER A 77 -2.14 3.07 1.41
CA SER A 77 -3.16 2.34 0.68
C SER A 77 -2.51 1.47 -0.39
N GLY A 78 -3.29 0.59 -0.99
CA GLY A 78 -2.87 -0.24 -2.11
C GLY A 78 -2.24 -1.57 -1.71
N PHE A 79 -1.85 -2.34 -2.70
CA PHE A 79 -1.11 -3.59 -2.54
C PHE A 79 0.09 -3.58 -3.51
N PRO A 80 1.33 -3.58 -3.02
CA PRO A 80 1.72 -3.40 -1.61
C PRO A 80 1.35 -2.00 -1.11
N ALA A 81 1.06 -1.91 0.18
CA ALA A 81 0.66 -0.63 0.78
C ALA A 81 1.82 0.37 0.73
N VAL A 82 1.53 1.52 0.15
CA VAL A 82 2.46 2.66 0.06
C VAL A 82 1.74 3.90 0.53
N GLU A 83 2.44 5.00 0.69
CA GLU A 83 1.80 6.25 1.07
C GLU A 83 0.68 6.59 0.08
N PHE A 84 -0.39 7.17 0.58
CA PHE A 84 -1.60 7.44 -0.20
C PHE A 84 -1.32 8.18 -1.50
N SER A 85 -0.50 9.23 -1.47
CA SER A 85 -0.19 10.01 -2.67
C SER A 85 0.54 9.18 -3.74
N ALA A 86 1.45 8.31 -3.31
CA ALA A 86 2.14 7.41 -4.23
C ALA A 86 1.17 6.39 -4.84
N ASP A 87 0.26 5.85 -4.04
CA ASP A 87 -0.74 4.90 -4.52
C ASP A 87 -1.66 5.55 -5.56
N MET A 88 -2.12 6.76 -5.32
CA MET A 88 -2.97 7.50 -6.26
C MET A 88 -2.25 7.73 -7.58
N ARG A 89 -0.97 8.08 -7.53
CA ARG A 89 -0.15 8.25 -8.73
C ARG A 89 0.02 6.93 -9.48
N ASN A 90 0.29 5.84 -8.74
CA ASN A 90 0.42 4.52 -9.33
C ASN A 90 -0.86 4.08 -10.03
N GLN A 91 -2.01 4.28 -9.43
CA GLN A 91 -3.29 3.94 -10.04
C GLN A 91 -3.55 4.75 -11.31
N ALA A 92 -3.23 6.04 -11.30
CA ALA A 92 -3.34 6.88 -12.48
C ALA A 92 -2.42 6.39 -13.61
N ASN A 93 -1.19 6.00 -13.27
CA ASN A 93 -0.22 5.50 -14.24
C ASN A 93 -0.63 4.14 -14.81
N ILE A 94 -1.20 3.26 -13.99
CA ILE A 94 -1.70 1.97 -14.47
C ILE A 94 -2.71 2.17 -15.61
N ARG A 95 -3.60 3.13 -15.48
CA ARG A 95 -4.59 3.42 -16.52
C ARG A 95 -3.95 3.95 -17.80
N LYS A 96 -2.75 4.53 -17.71
CA LYS A 96 -2.03 5.10 -18.86
C LYS A 96 -1.04 4.12 -19.49
N LEU A 97 -0.85 2.94 -18.91
CA LEU A 97 0.15 1.99 -19.41
C LEU A 97 -0.02 1.64 -20.90
N PRO A 98 -1.24 1.36 -21.43
CA PRO A 98 -1.36 1.07 -22.86
C PRO A 98 -0.88 2.22 -23.75
N GLU A 99 -1.15 3.45 -23.36
CA GLU A 99 -0.70 4.63 -24.09
C GLU A 99 0.82 4.80 -23.99
N LEU A 100 1.39 4.55 -22.82
CA LEU A 100 2.84 4.59 -22.63
C LEU A 100 3.55 3.54 -23.46
N GLU A 101 3.00 2.32 -23.55
CA GLU A 101 3.55 1.27 -24.41
C GLU A 101 3.64 1.74 -25.87
N LYS A 102 2.59 2.37 -26.38
CA LYS A 102 2.56 2.90 -27.73
C LYS A 102 3.60 3.99 -27.93
N ARG A 103 3.73 4.89 -26.97
CA ARG A 103 4.71 5.97 -27.04
C ARG A 103 6.14 5.44 -27.02
N VAL A 104 6.42 4.46 -26.18
CA VAL A 104 7.74 3.83 -26.13
C VAL A 104 8.06 3.16 -27.46
N ALA A 105 7.14 2.36 -28.00
CA ALA A 105 7.33 1.69 -29.28
C ALA A 105 7.60 2.68 -30.41
N GLU A 106 6.85 3.79 -30.44
CA GLU A 106 7.03 4.84 -31.43
C GLU A 106 8.42 5.52 -31.31
N LEU A 107 8.82 5.83 -30.08
CA LEU A 107 10.13 6.44 -29.83
C LEU A 107 11.26 5.49 -30.20
N GLU A 108 11.14 4.19 -29.90
CA GLU A 108 12.12 3.19 -30.30
C GLU A 108 12.25 3.13 -31.82
N LYS A 109 11.13 3.19 -32.54
CA LYS A 109 11.12 3.21 -34.01
C LYS A 109 11.84 4.45 -34.56
N GLN A 110 11.51 5.63 -34.04
CA GLN A 110 12.14 6.88 -34.46
C GLN A 110 13.64 6.86 -34.19
N LEU A 111 14.04 6.36 -33.01
CA LEU A 111 15.47 6.24 -32.70
C LEU A 111 16.18 5.30 -33.65
N SER A 112 15.60 4.16 -33.98
CA SER A 112 16.14 3.20 -34.93
C SER A 112 16.31 3.83 -36.32
N GLU A 113 15.32 4.58 -36.77
CA GLU A 113 15.38 5.28 -38.07
C GLU A 113 16.49 6.32 -38.09
N LEU A 114 16.64 7.09 -37.01
CA LEU A 114 17.71 8.08 -36.91
C LEU A 114 19.09 7.42 -36.94
N LEU A 115 19.29 6.32 -36.23
CA LEU A 115 20.54 5.59 -36.20
C LEU A 115 20.87 5.00 -37.57
N ASN A 116 19.88 4.48 -38.31
CA ASN A 116 20.07 3.93 -39.63
C ASN A 116 20.45 5.00 -40.65
N LYS A 117 20.07 6.27 -40.41
CA LYS A 117 20.47 7.40 -41.26
C LYS A 117 21.84 7.96 -40.87
N GLY A 118 22.54 7.34 -39.92
CA GLY A 118 23.82 7.81 -39.44
C GLY A 118 23.79 9.05 -38.58
N ILE A 119 22.59 9.42 -38.08
CA ILE A 119 22.40 10.56 -37.17
C ILE A 119 22.51 10.05 -35.74
N LYS A 120 23.41 10.62 -34.97
CA LYS A 120 23.55 10.29 -33.53
C LYS A 120 22.76 11.27 -32.70
N PRO A 121 21.95 10.77 -31.75
CA PRO A 121 21.20 11.62 -30.83
C PRO A 121 22.09 12.39 -29.86
#